data_414eeba6afa610d535369bfd8da1137b
#
_entry.id   414eeba6afa610d535369bfd8da1137b
#
_cell.length_a   1.000
_cell.length_b   1.000
_cell.length_c   1.000
_cell.angle_alpha   90.00
_cell.angle_beta   90.00
_cell.angle_gamma   90.00
#
_symmetry.space_group_name_H-M   'P 1'
#
loop_
_entity.id
_entity.type
_entity.pdbx_description
1 polymer ?
#
loop_
_entity_poly.entity_id
_entity_poly.type
_entity_poly.pdbx_seq_one_letter_code
_entity_poly.pdbx_strand_id
1 'polypeptide(L)'
;MTAVQTTTTDTAAPAGGHVIINGRKAVHIPLETAIERKGETITAVHLMKPLAGDLRGLLLAELLQYKTDAVMKLLPRITVPTITDPEVSNMDTADLVTMAMEVAAFLT
;
A
#
# COMPACT_ATOMS: atom_id res chain seq x y z
N MET A 1 6.70 -14.61 19.20
CA MET A 1 6.25 -13.96 18.93
C MET A 1 6.16 -13.17 18.69
N THR A 2 6.25 -13.51 18.37
CA THR A 2 5.83 -12.71 18.04
C THR A 2 5.57 -12.17 17.46
N ALA A 3 5.86 -12.73 17.40
CA ALA A 3 5.26 -12.20 16.83
C ALA A 3 4.88 -11.94 16.27
N VAL A 4 5.21 -12.52 16.32
CA VAL A 4 4.51 -12.21 15.84
C VAL A 4 3.94 -11.97 15.57
N GLN A 5 4.24 -12.43 15.72
CA GLN A 5 3.46 -12.14 15.54
C GLN A 5 2.89 -11.81 15.13
N THR A 6 3.11 -12.23 15.01
CA THR A 6 2.26 -11.89 14.65
C THR A 6 1.60 -11.78 14.20
N THR A 7 1.80 -12.18 14.16
CA THR A 7 0.94 -12.00 13.79
C THR A 7 0.11 -11.90 13.60
N THR A 8 0.24 -12.32 13.73
CA THR A 8 -0.71 -12.08 13.58
C THR A 8 -1.43 -11.77 13.54
N THR A 9 -1.29 -12.02 13.48
CA THR A 9 -2.14 -11.50 13.34
C THR A 9 -2.76 -11.31 13.05
N ASP A 10 -2.62 -11.59 12.64
CA ASP A 10 -3.36 -11.11 12.15
C ASP A 10 -4.32 -11.21 12.02
N THR A 11 -3.57 -11.78 11.90
CA THR A 11 -4.80 -12.14 11.71
C THR A 11 -5.82 -11.25 11.40
N ALA A 12 -6.40 -11.38 10.79
CA ALA A 12 -7.47 -10.49 10.60
C ALA A 12 -7.19 -9.09 11.09
N ALA A 13 -6.04 -8.58 10.82
CA ALA A 13 -5.75 -7.19 11.13
C ALA A 13 -6.70 -6.32 10.34
N PRO A 14 -7.42 -5.38 10.98
CA PRO A 14 -8.24 -4.44 10.24
C PRO A 14 -7.38 -3.53 9.36
N ALA A 15 -7.99 -2.93 8.34
CA ALA A 15 -7.31 -1.93 7.56
C ALA A 15 -6.77 -0.86 8.52
N GLY A 16 -5.55 -0.42 8.32
CA GLY A 16 -4.90 0.52 9.21
C GLY A 16 -4.06 -0.11 10.30
N GLY A 17 -4.15 -1.44 10.50
CA GLY A 17 -3.27 -2.13 11.42
C GLY A 17 -1.86 -2.20 10.84
N HIS A 18 -0.85 -2.04 11.70
CA HIS A 18 0.53 -2.03 11.24
C HIS A 18 1.23 -3.34 11.49
N VAL A 19 2.02 -3.77 10.51
CA VAL A 19 2.93 -4.90 10.62
C VAL A 19 4.31 -4.41 10.18
N ILE A 20 5.33 -5.25 10.34
CA ILE A 20 6.68 -4.90 9.91
C ILE A 20 7.03 -5.78 8.71
N ILE A 21 7.43 -5.15 7.61
CA ILE A 21 7.88 -5.86 6.40
C ILE A 21 9.19 -5.21 5.97
N ASN A 22 10.23 -6.04 5.82
CA ASN A 22 11.56 -5.57 5.42
C ASN A 22 12.07 -4.46 6.34
N GLY A 23 11.75 -4.56 7.64
CA GLY A 23 12.18 -3.56 8.61
C GLY A 23 11.39 -2.28 8.61
N ARG A 24 10.34 -2.18 7.80
CA ARG A 24 9.48 -0.97 7.71
C ARG A 24 8.10 -1.27 8.25
N LYS A 25 7.47 -0.25 8.80
CA LYS A 25 6.04 -0.34 9.10
C LYS A 25 5.28 -0.53 7.79
N ALA A 26 4.25 -1.34 7.84
CA ALA A 26 3.38 -1.58 6.69
C ALA A 26 1.95 -1.71 7.16
N VAL A 27 1.00 -1.40 6.29
CA VAL A 27 -0.42 -1.48 6.59
C VAL A 27 -1.04 -2.53 5.68
N HIS A 28 -1.88 -3.38 6.26
CA HIS A 28 -2.63 -4.38 5.50
C HIS A 28 -3.82 -3.70 4.84
N ILE A 29 -3.90 -3.79 3.52
CA ILE A 29 -4.99 -3.19 2.74
C ILE A 29 -5.76 -4.30 2.05
N PRO A 30 -6.94 -4.68 2.55
CA PRO A 30 -7.81 -5.59 1.83
C PRO A 30 -8.41 -4.84 0.63
N LEU A 31 -8.46 -5.51 -0.53
CA LEU A 31 -8.94 -4.88 -1.75
C LEU A 31 -10.42 -5.13 -1.94
N GLU A 32 -11.17 -4.09 -2.32
CA GLU A 32 -12.58 -4.23 -2.68
C GLU A 32 -12.72 -5.08 -3.96
N THR A 33 -11.79 -4.87 -4.89
CA THR A 33 -11.77 -5.63 -6.13
C THR A 33 -10.40 -6.28 -6.26
N ALA A 34 -10.38 -7.62 -6.30
CA ALA A 34 -9.13 -8.36 -6.39
C ALA A 34 -8.39 -8.04 -7.69
N ILE A 35 -7.07 -8.10 -7.61
CA ILE A 35 -6.22 -7.94 -8.79
C ILE A 35 -5.99 -9.33 -9.38
N GLU A 36 -6.38 -9.50 -10.62
CA GLU A 36 -6.22 -10.78 -11.32
C GLU A 36 -4.91 -10.78 -12.08
N ARG A 37 -4.10 -11.78 -11.81
CA ARG A 37 -2.87 -12.03 -12.55
C ARG A 37 -2.90 -13.44 -13.09
N LYS A 38 -2.10 -13.69 -14.11
CA LYS A 38 -1.97 -15.01 -14.65
C LYS A 38 -1.49 -15.95 -13.53
N GLY A 39 -2.32 -16.90 -13.17
CA GLY A 39 -1.97 -17.89 -12.18
C GLY A 39 -2.22 -17.51 -10.73
N GLU A 40 -2.69 -16.27 -10.45
CA GLU A 40 -3.01 -15.91 -9.06
C GLU A 40 -3.99 -14.76 -9.00
N THR A 41 -4.64 -14.65 -7.84
CA THR A 41 -5.56 -13.56 -7.53
C THR A 41 -5.05 -12.89 -6.25
N ILE A 42 -4.87 -11.57 -6.30
CA ILE A 42 -4.42 -10.80 -5.15
C ILE A 42 -5.63 -10.13 -4.53
N THR A 43 -5.97 -10.53 -3.29
CA THR A 43 -7.13 -10.00 -2.58
C THR A 43 -6.77 -8.94 -1.56
N ALA A 44 -5.49 -8.78 -1.25
CA ALA A 44 -5.00 -7.79 -0.31
C ALA A 44 -3.54 -7.50 -0.60
N VAL A 45 -3.10 -6.31 -0.23
CA VAL A 45 -1.69 -5.94 -0.33
C VAL A 45 -1.25 -5.31 0.98
N HIS A 46 0.05 -5.26 1.19
CA HIS A 46 0.61 -4.46 2.27
C HIS A 46 1.23 -3.21 1.66
N LEU A 47 1.01 -2.08 2.31
CA LEU A 47 1.54 -0.80 1.89
C LEU A 47 2.63 -0.41 2.89
N MET A 48 3.88 -0.41 2.44
CA MET A 48 5.02 -0.09 3.32
C MET A 48 5.16 1.42 3.48
N LYS A 49 5.65 1.83 4.65
CA LYS A 49 5.97 3.24 4.88
C LYS A 49 7.04 3.67 3.86
N PRO A 50 6.80 4.74 3.09
CA PRO A 50 7.79 5.19 2.10
C PRO A 50 9.07 5.66 2.78
N LEU A 51 10.21 5.31 2.20
CA LEU A 51 11.49 5.90 2.56
C LEU A 51 11.76 7.06 1.61
N ALA A 52 12.68 7.95 1.99
CA ALA A 52 12.98 9.11 1.17
C ALA A 52 13.31 8.74 -0.28
N GLY A 53 14.03 7.64 -0.49
CA GLY A 53 14.37 7.20 -1.84
C GLY A 53 13.18 6.78 -2.69
N ASP A 54 12.10 6.31 -2.03
CA ASP A 54 10.89 5.92 -2.74
C ASP A 54 10.14 7.15 -3.28
N LEU A 55 10.41 8.31 -2.70
CA LEU A 55 9.72 9.55 -3.07
C LEU A 55 10.44 10.31 -4.18
N ARG A 56 11.55 9.76 -4.67
CA ARG A 56 12.33 10.42 -5.71
C ARG A 56 11.47 10.68 -6.94
N GLY A 57 11.53 11.90 -7.45
CA GLY A 57 10.75 12.29 -8.62
C GLY A 57 9.31 12.68 -8.31
N LEU A 58 8.93 12.66 -7.03
CA LEU A 58 7.58 13.03 -6.61
C LEU A 58 7.65 14.26 -5.71
N LEU A 59 6.58 15.07 -5.74
CA LEU A 59 6.46 16.22 -4.86
C LEU A 59 5.67 15.82 -3.63
N LEU A 60 6.22 16.04 -2.44
CA LEU A 60 5.54 15.71 -1.19
C LEU A 60 4.20 16.42 -1.07
N ALA A 61 4.15 17.68 -1.49
CA ALA A 61 2.90 18.45 -1.42
C ALA A 61 1.80 17.77 -2.24
N GLU A 62 2.15 17.21 -3.39
CA GLU A 62 1.17 16.51 -4.21
C GLU A 62 0.64 15.25 -3.53
N LEU A 63 1.52 14.50 -2.87
CA LEU A 63 1.10 13.31 -2.14
C LEU A 63 0.20 13.67 -0.98
N LEU A 64 0.53 14.74 -0.25
CA LEU A 64 -0.28 15.19 0.89
C LEU A 64 -1.63 15.74 0.45
N GLN A 65 -1.73 16.21 -0.79
CA GLN A 65 -2.98 16.71 -1.36
C GLN A 65 -3.74 15.63 -2.12
N TYR A 66 -3.28 14.37 -2.02
CA TYR A 66 -3.91 13.23 -2.69
C TYR A 66 -3.94 13.37 -4.21
N LYS A 67 -2.93 14.00 -4.81
CA LYS A 67 -2.89 14.09 -6.26
C LYS A 67 -2.79 12.69 -6.85
N THR A 68 -3.74 12.34 -7.68
CA THR A 68 -3.89 10.97 -8.18
C THR A 68 -2.62 10.46 -8.87
N ASP A 69 -2.05 11.24 -9.78
CA ASP A 69 -0.86 10.79 -10.50
C ASP A 69 0.31 10.52 -9.57
N ALA A 70 0.50 11.36 -8.56
CA ALA A 70 1.61 11.18 -7.63
C ALA A 70 1.42 9.91 -6.81
N VAL A 71 0.21 9.66 -6.31
CA VAL A 71 -0.10 8.45 -5.57
C VAL A 71 0.12 7.22 -6.45
N MET A 72 -0.39 7.24 -7.67
CA MET A 72 -0.28 6.11 -8.59
C MET A 72 1.17 5.79 -8.92
N LYS A 73 2.02 6.79 -9.02
CA LYS A 73 3.46 6.56 -9.27
C LYS A 73 4.16 5.96 -8.06
N LEU A 74 3.71 6.30 -6.86
CA LEU A 74 4.33 5.80 -5.64
C LEU A 74 3.96 4.35 -5.34
N LEU A 75 2.71 3.97 -5.58
CA LEU A 75 2.20 2.66 -5.14
C LEU A 75 3.05 1.47 -5.58
N PRO A 76 3.50 1.37 -6.84
CA PRO A 76 4.33 0.23 -7.23
C PRO A 76 5.64 0.13 -6.46
N ARG A 77 6.10 1.22 -5.86
CA ARG A 77 7.38 1.25 -5.14
C ARG A 77 7.27 0.76 -3.71
N ILE A 78 6.07 0.76 -3.15
CA ILE A 78 5.88 0.48 -1.71
C ILE A 78 4.84 -0.61 -1.42
N THR A 79 4.32 -1.29 -2.43
CA THR A 79 3.34 -2.35 -2.21
C THR A 79 4.01 -3.73 -2.16
N VAL A 80 3.45 -4.63 -1.34
CA VAL A 80 3.88 -6.02 -1.24
C VAL A 80 2.63 -6.89 -1.27
N PRO A 81 2.43 -7.75 -2.25
CA PRO A 81 3.29 -7.93 -3.44
C PRO A 81 3.29 -6.68 -4.31
N THR A 82 4.36 -6.48 -5.07
CA THR A 82 4.49 -5.30 -5.91
C THR A 82 3.37 -5.25 -6.95
N ILE A 83 2.68 -4.11 -7.02
CA ILE A 83 1.64 -3.88 -8.02
C ILE A 83 2.27 -3.11 -9.18
N THR A 84 1.95 -3.53 -10.40
CA THR A 84 2.50 -2.87 -11.59
C THR A 84 1.71 -1.61 -11.93
N ASP A 85 2.29 -0.74 -12.77
CA ASP A 85 1.59 0.47 -13.22
C ASP A 85 0.24 0.16 -13.88
N PRO A 86 0.13 -0.81 -14.81
CA PRO A 86 -1.19 -1.15 -15.37
C PRO A 86 -2.18 -1.62 -14.32
N GLU A 87 -1.71 -2.38 -13.32
CA GLU A 87 -2.59 -2.85 -12.25
C GLU A 87 -3.10 -1.69 -11.41
N VAL A 88 -2.26 -0.70 -11.13
CA VAL A 88 -2.69 0.50 -10.41
C VAL A 88 -3.73 1.25 -11.24
N SER A 89 -3.51 1.38 -12.53
CA SER A 89 -4.43 2.10 -13.42
C SER A 89 -5.80 1.44 -13.50
N ASN A 90 -5.87 0.13 -13.32
CA ASN A 90 -7.13 -0.62 -13.37
C ASN A 90 -7.72 -0.90 -11.99
N MET A 91 -7.12 -0.36 -10.95
CA MET A 91 -7.57 -0.58 -9.59
C MET A 91 -8.92 0.08 -9.32
N ASP A 92 -9.70 -0.55 -8.44
CA ASP A 92 -10.95 0.04 -7.96
C ASP A 92 -10.63 1.39 -7.29
N THR A 93 -11.45 2.40 -7.60
CA THR A 93 -11.24 3.74 -7.04
C THR A 93 -11.26 3.73 -5.51
N ALA A 94 -12.14 2.92 -4.90
CA ALA A 94 -12.19 2.83 -3.44
C ALA A 94 -10.87 2.34 -2.87
N ASP A 95 -10.23 1.39 -3.54
CA ASP A 95 -8.93 0.89 -3.11
C ASP A 95 -7.84 1.94 -3.25
N LEU A 96 -7.88 2.70 -4.35
CA LEU A 96 -6.93 3.78 -4.56
C LEU A 96 -7.07 4.84 -3.47
N VAL A 97 -8.30 5.23 -3.14
CA VAL A 97 -8.55 6.22 -2.08
C VAL A 97 -8.01 5.72 -0.74
N THR A 98 -8.30 4.47 -0.40
CA THR A 98 -7.80 3.89 0.86
C THR A 98 -6.28 3.96 0.93
N MET A 99 -5.61 3.57 -0.15
CA MET A 99 -4.14 3.61 -0.19
C MET A 99 -3.61 5.03 -0.12
N ALA A 100 -4.26 5.98 -0.79
CA ALA A 100 -3.84 7.37 -0.75
C ALA A 100 -3.91 7.94 0.66
N MET A 101 -4.97 7.60 1.39
CA MET A 101 -5.12 8.04 2.78
C MET A 101 -4.03 7.45 3.67
N GLU A 102 -3.66 6.20 3.46
CA GLU A 102 -2.60 5.57 4.25
C GLU A 102 -1.24 6.15 3.91
N VAL A 103 -0.99 6.47 2.64
CA VAL A 103 0.25 7.14 2.25
C VAL A 103 0.36 8.48 2.97
N ALA A 104 -0.70 9.28 2.96
CA ALA A 104 -0.68 10.58 3.64
C ALA A 104 -0.43 10.41 5.14
N ALA A 105 -1.02 9.39 5.75
CA ALA A 105 -0.80 9.11 7.17
C ALA A 105 0.66 8.77 7.46
N PHE A 106 1.32 8.04 6.56
CA PHE A 106 2.74 7.73 6.74
C PHE A 106 3.62 8.96 6.61
N LEU A 107 3.19 9.98 5.86
CA LEU A 107 3.99 11.17 5.61
C LEU A 107 3.79 12.25 6.67
N THR A 108 2.83 12.07 7.52
CA THR A 108 2.54 13.01 8.61
C THR A 108 2.81 12.37 9.97
#